data_825fcd6faa7ec3e167f164f1c9d1f010
#
_entry.id   825fcd6faa7ec3e167f164f1c9d1f010
#
_cell.length_a   1.000
_cell.length_b   1.000
_cell.length_c   1.000
_cell.angle_alpha   90.00
_cell.angle_beta   90.00
_cell.angle_gamma   90.00
#
_symmetry.space_group_name_H-M   'P 1'
#
loop_
_entity.id
_entity.type
_entity.pdbx_description
1 polymer ?
#
loop_
_entity_poly.entity_id
_entity_poly.type
_entity_poly.pdbx_seq_one_letter_code
_entity_poly.pdbx_strand_id
1 'polypeptide(L)'
;MSAVLGRYRTSEAMWERMRPLIPKPVDHHPLGCHRPRVEDRRAMDAILFVLRTGCQWNALNATGICSSSAAHRRFQEWTQAGVFWQMWCAGLMEYDELKGIDWEWLSGDGAMNKAPLAGEKTGPNPTDRAKSGTKRSLLVDGRGAALGLAVSGANVNDFKLLRETIESIPVDRPRPTRQRLQNVCLDKGYDYDEARELLAEFGFTAHIRSRGEEARLLARRARYRARRWVCERTHSWLNRFRGVLIRWCKKPENYVALLHLALTCVNHAVAGLSG
;
A
#
# COMPACT_ATOMS: atom_id res chain seq x y z
N MET A 1 -26.46 -10.22 -13.42
CA MET A 1 -24.97 -10.18 -13.40
C MET A 1 -24.39 -8.77 -13.30
N SER A 2 -25.07 -7.71 -13.74
CA SER A 2 -24.54 -6.33 -13.76
C SER A 2 -24.30 -5.71 -12.37
N ALA A 3 -25.20 -5.84 -11.41
CA ALA A 3 -25.13 -5.15 -10.11
C ALA A 3 -24.00 -5.68 -9.18
N VAL A 4 -23.66 -6.96 -9.25
CA VAL A 4 -22.59 -7.56 -8.42
C VAL A 4 -21.20 -7.10 -8.92
N LEU A 5 -21.02 -6.98 -10.23
CA LEU A 5 -19.77 -6.52 -10.83
C LEU A 5 -19.54 -5.02 -10.59
N GLY A 6 -20.58 -4.22 -10.39
CA GLY A 6 -20.48 -2.78 -10.11
C GLY A 6 -19.62 -2.45 -8.87
N ARG A 7 -19.70 -3.28 -7.83
CA ARG A 7 -18.92 -3.10 -6.59
C ARG A 7 -17.40 -3.27 -6.76
N TYR A 8 -16.99 -3.91 -7.85
CA TYR A 8 -15.57 -4.19 -8.13
C TYR A 8 -14.99 -3.29 -9.22
N ARG A 9 -15.80 -2.36 -9.74
CA ARG A 9 -15.35 -1.38 -10.74
C ARG A 9 -14.82 -0.12 -10.08
N THR A 10 -14.05 0.61 -10.86
CA THR A 10 -13.58 1.95 -10.50
C THR A 10 -14.77 2.91 -10.46
N SER A 11 -14.97 3.62 -9.35
CA SER A 11 -15.98 4.69 -9.31
C SER A 11 -15.64 5.79 -10.30
N GLU A 12 -16.64 6.58 -10.74
CA GLU A 12 -16.41 7.68 -11.69
C GLU A 12 -15.39 8.68 -11.13
N ALA A 13 -15.58 9.06 -9.86
CA ALA A 13 -14.68 9.98 -9.19
C ALA A 13 -13.23 9.47 -9.13
N MET A 14 -13.02 8.18 -8.88
CA MET A 14 -11.69 7.57 -8.87
C MET A 14 -11.10 7.50 -10.30
N TRP A 15 -11.94 7.18 -11.30
CA TRP A 15 -11.51 7.11 -12.69
C TRP A 15 -11.02 8.47 -13.21
N GLU A 16 -11.77 9.54 -12.96
CA GLU A 16 -11.39 10.89 -13.40
C GLU A 16 -10.04 11.35 -12.81
N ARG A 17 -9.70 10.90 -11.58
CA ARG A 17 -8.40 11.16 -10.96
C ARG A 17 -7.28 10.32 -11.56
N MET A 18 -7.56 9.08 -11.95
CA MET A 18 -6.59 8.13 -12.49
C MET A 18 -6.28 8.36 -13.97
N ARG A 19 -7.30 8.72 -14.76
CA ARG A 19 -7.20 8.85 -16.21
C ARG A 19 -6.05 9.76 -16.69
N PRO A 20 -5.79 10.92 -16.07
CA PRO A 20 -4.70 11.80 -16.51
C PRO A 20 -3.30 11.21 -16.32
N LEU A 21 -3.15 10.25 -15.39
CA LEU A 21 -1.87 9.61 -15.04
C LEU A 21 -1.51 8.46 -15.98
N ILE A 22 -2.47 8.02 -16.80
CA ILE A 22 -2.26 6.91 -17.73
C ILE A 22 -1.57 7.44 -18.99
N PRO A 23 -0.40 6.87 -19.37
CA PRO A 23 0.32 7.31 -20.54
C PRO A 23 -0.49 7.02 -21.81
N LYS A 24 -0.48 7.98 -22.73
CA LYS A 24 -1.08 7.77 -24.06
C LYS A 24 -0.31 6.66 -24.79
N PRO A 25 -1.00 5.67 -25.37
CA PRO A 25 -0.34 4.64 -26.13
C PRO A 25 0.37 5.23 -27.35
N VAL A 26 1.62 4.81 -27.55
CA VAL A 26 2.33 5.12 -28.81
C VAL A 26 2.11 3.94 -29.76
N ASP A 27 1.61 4.23 -30.94
CA ASP A 27 1.46 3.22 -31.98
C ASP A 27 2.80 3.09 -32.73
N HIS A 28 3.41 1.93 -32.63
CA HIS A 28 4.67 1.62 -33.30
C HIS A 28 4.46 0.73 -34.55
N HIS A 29 3.21 0.40 -34.91
CA HIS A 29 2.95 -0.48 -36.04
C HIS A 29 3.08 0.28 -37.38
N PRO A 30 3.98 -0.14 -38.29
CA PRO A 30 4.27 0.62 -39.52
C PRO A 30 3.04 0.87 -40.41
N LEU A 31 2.07 -0.02 -40.37
CA LEU A 31 0.86 0.02 -41.21
C LEU A 31 -0.40 0.42 -40.42
N GLY A 32 -0.30 0.66 -39.12
CA GLY A 32 -1.46 0.95 -38.28
C GLY A 32 -2.56 -0.13 -38.23
N CYS A 33 -2.33 -1.29 -38.86
CA CYS A 33 -3.32 -2.36 -38.96
C CYS A 33 -3.20 -3.36 -37.83
N HIS A 34 -3.67 -2.98 -36.66
CA HIS A 34 -3.74 -3.87 -35.50
C HIS A 34 -5.14 -3.88 -34.87
N ARG A 35 -5.42 -4.91 -34.09
CA ARG A 35 -6.67 -5.00 -33.37
C ARG A 35 -6.81 -3.82 -32.39
N PRO A 36 -7.96 -3.13 -32.37
CA PRO A 36 -8.19 -2.01 -31.46
C PRO A 36 -7.85 -2.36 -30.01
N ARG A 37 -7.18 -1.44 -29.36
CA ARG A 37 -6.77 -1.57 -27.97
C ARG A 37 -8.00 -1.55 -27.05
N VAL A 38 -8.04 -2.40 -26.04
CA VAL A 38 -9.11 -2.36 -25.03
C VAL A 38 -9.05 -0.99 -24.33
N GLU A 39 -10.21 -0.39 -24.12
CA GLU A 39 -10.37 0.86 -23.41
C GLU A 39 -9.70 0.83 -22.03
N ASP A 40 -8.97 1.90 -21.68
CA ASP A 40 -8.17 1.96 -20.45
C ASP A 40 -9.01 1.77 -19.19
N ARG A 41 -10.21 2.33 -19.16
CA ARG A 41 -11.14 2.15 -18.03
C ARG A 41 -11.53 0.69 -17.84
N ARG A 42 -11.83 -0.04 -18.92
CA ARG A 42 -12.14 -1.48 -18.83
C ARG A 42 -10.94 -2.29 -18.34
N ALA A 43 -9.73 -1.92 -18.76
CA ALA A 43 -8.50 -2.55 -18.28
C ALA A 43 -8.29 -2.27 -16.78
N MET A 44 -8.51 -1.03 -16.33
CA MET A 44 -8.41 -0.67 -14.91
C MET A 44 -9.45 -1.40 -14.07
N ASP A 45 -10.71 -1.47 -14.52
CA ASP A 45 -11.76 -2.24 -13.86
C ASP A 45 -11.37 -3.72 -13.70
N ALA A 46 -10.74 -4.31 -14.71
CA ALA A 46 -10.25 -5.69 -14.64
C ALA A 46 -9.10 -5.85 -13.64
N ILE A 47 -8.14 -4.91 -13.61
CA ILE A 47 -7.03 -4.90 -12.65
C ILE A 47 -7.59 -4.74 -11.23
N LEU A 48 -8.52 -3.82 -11.02
CA LEU A 48 -9.17 -3.60 -9.72
C LEU A 48 -9.99 -4.81 -9.27
N PHE A 49 -10.65 -5.50 -10.22
CA PHE A 49 -11.35 -6.75 -9.94
C PHE A 49 -10.39 -7.82 -9.44
N VAL A 50 -9.24 -8.04 -10.11
CA VAL A 50 -8.20 -8.96 -9.64
C VAL A 50 -7.66 -8.56 -8.27
N LEU A 51 -7.39 -7.28 -8.06
CA LEU A 51 -6.92 -6.76 -6.78
C LEU A 51 -7.91 -7.06 -5.64
N ARG A 52 -9.19 -6.78 -5.85
CA ARG A 52 -10.23 -6.94 -4.81
C ARG A 52 -10.58 -8.40 -4.54
N THR A 53 -10.65 -9.23 -5.58
CA THR A 53 -11.10 -10.64 -5.47
C THR A 53 -9.95 -11.61 -5.23
N GLY A 54 -8.73 -11.28 -5.66
CA GLY A 54 -7.58 -12.17 -5.64
C GLY A 54 -7.70 -13.34 -6.64
N CYS A 55 -8.59 -13.23 -7.62
CA CYS A 55 -8.74 -14.27 -8.64
C CYS A 55 -7.51 -14.36 -9.55
N GLN A 56 -7.31 -15.48 -10.17
CA GLN A 56 -6.31 -15.62 -11.24
C GLN A 56 -6.67 -14.74 -12.44
N TRP A 57 -5.66 -14.20 -13.13
CA TRP A 57 -5.88 -13.37 -14.32
C TRP A 57 -6.80 -14.04 -15.35
N ASN A 58 -6.64 -15.34 -15.58
CA ASN A 58 -7.46 -16.07 -16.54
C ASN A 58 -8.95 -16.12 -16.19
N ALA A 59 -9.31 -15.96 -14.91
CA ALA A 59 -10.72 -15.89 -14.48
C ALA A 59 -11.44 -14.65 -15.02
N LEU A 60 -10.70 -13.60 -15.41
CA LEU A 60 -11.29 -12.40 -16.05
C LEU A 60 -12.05 -12.74 -17.34
N ASN A 61 -11.63 -13.78 -18.08
CA ASN A 61 -12.30 -14.15 -19.33
C ASN A 61 -13.77 -14.52 -19.12
N ALA A 62 -14.14 -14.99 -17.92
CA ALA A 62 -15.53 -15.33 -17.57
C ALA A 62 -16.34 -14.10 -17.10
N THR A 63 -15.71 -12.95 -16.84
CA THR A 63 -16.40 -11.78 -16.28
C THR A 63 -17.02 -10.85 -17.32
N GLY A 64 -16.57 -10.93 -18.58
CA GLY A 64 -16.97 -10.01 -19.65
C GLY A 64 -16.41 -8.58 -19.50
N ILE A 65 -15.56 -8.31 -18.48
CA ILE A 65 -14.94 -6.98 -18.30
C ILE A 65 -13.93 -6.73 -19.42
N CYS A 66 -12.90 -7.58 -19.53
CA CYS A 66 -12.01 -7.64 -20.68
C CYS A 66 -11.24 -8.95 -20.67
N SER A 67 -10.49 -9.26 -21.77
CA SER A 67 -9.68 -10.48 -21.81
C SER A 67 -8.52 -10.41 -20.81
N SER A 68 -8.18 -11.55 -20.23
CA SER A 68 -7.08 -11.66 -19.26
C SER A 68 -5.74 -11.17 -19.83
N SER A 69 -5.45 -11.51 -21.09
CA SER A 69 -4.23 -11.10 -21.77
C SER A 69 -4.15 -9.59 -21.98
N ALA A 70 -5.27 -8.93 -22.32
CA ALA A 70 -5.31 -7.48 -22.46
C ALA A 70 -5.14 -6.77 -21.10
N ALA A 71 -5.86 -7.23 -20.07
CA ALA A 71 -5.74 -6.69 -18.71
C ALA A 71 -4.33 -6.84 -18.15
N HIS A 72 -3.73 -8.04 -18.27
CA HIS A 72 -2.39 -8.29 -17.75
C HIS A 72 -1.31 -7.52 -18.51
N ARG A 73 -1.39 -7.40 -19.84
CA ARG A 73 -0.48 -6.56 -20.64
C ARG A 73 -0.57 -5.10 -20.19
N ARG A 74 -1.78 -4.58 -20.01
CA ARG A 74 -1.98 -3.21 -19.55
C ARG A 74 -1.45 -2.99 -18.13
N PHE A 75 -1.63 -3.96 -17.24
CA PHE A 75 -1.06 -3.95 -15.90
C PHE A 75 0.48 -3.87 -15.96
N GLN A 76 1.15 -4.67 -16.81
CA GLN A 76 2.60 -4.61 -16.98
C GLN A 76 3.06 -3.25 -17.53
N GLU A 77 2.41 -2.73 -18.59
CA GLU A 77 2.72 -1.42 -19.17
C GLU A 77 2.63 -0.31 -18.11
N TRP A 78 1.55 -0.29 -17.34
CA TRP A 78 1.32 0.73 -16.31
C TRP A 78 2.22 0.57 -15.08
N THR A 79 2.61 -0.66 -14.76
CA THR A 79 3.61 -0.92 -13.71
C THR A 79 4.96 -0.35 -14.11
N GLN A 80 5.41 -0.62 -15.34
CA GLN A 80 6.67 -0.08 -15.87
C GLN A 80 6.67 1.44 -15.99
N ALA A 81 5.54 2.04 -16.34
CA ALA A 81 5.36 3.50 -16.41
C ALA A 81 5.16 4.17 -15.03
N GLY A 82 5.12 3.40 -13.93
CA GLY A 82 4.96 3.93 -12.58
C GLY A 82 3.56 4.49 -12.27
N VAL A 83 2.54 4.16 -13.08
CA VAL A 83 1.18 4.72 -12.96
C VAL A 83 0.60 4.51 -11.56
N PHE A 84 0.73 3.30 -11.00
CA PHE A 84 0.15 2.97 -9.69
C PHE A 84 0.82 3.74 -8.54
N TRP A 85 2.12 4.00 -8.64
CA TRP A 85 2.83 4.86 -7.70
C TRP A 85 2.34 6.32 -7.82
N GLN A 86 2.22 6.85 -9.05
CA GLN A 86 1.69 8.19 -9.29
C GLN A 86 0.27 8.35 -8.74
N MET A 87 -0.58 7.32 -8.88
CA MET A 87 -1.92 7.29 -8.29
C MET A 87 -1.90 7.40 -6.78
N TRP A 88 -0.99 6.69 -6.11
CA TRP A 88 -0.82 6.77 -4.67
C TRP A 88 -0.33 8.15 -4.23
N CYS A 89 0.67 8.72 -4.92
CA CYS A 89 1.16 10.08 -4.69
C CYS A 89 0.04 11.11 -4.82
N ALA A 90 -0.68 11.10 -5.93
CA ALA A 90 -1.78 12.03 -6.19
C ALA A 90 -2.90 11.90 -5.13
N GLY A 91 -3.24 10.67 -4.74
CA GLY A 91 -4.22 10.42 -3.69
C GLY A 91 -3.78 10.91 -2.31
N LEU A 92 -2.47 10.88 -2.00
CA LEU A 92 -1.93 11.45 -0.76
C LEU A 92 -1.92 12.97 -0.78
N MET A 93 -1.55 13.58 -1.91
CA MET A 93 -1.60 15.05 -2.08
C MET A 93 -3.03 15.55 -1.90
N GLU A 94 -4.01 14.92 -2.55
CA GLU A 94 -5.43 15.28 -2.38
C GLU A 94 -5.92 15.09 -0.93
N TYR A 95 -5.48 14.01 -0.25
CA TYR A 95 -5.77 13.80 1.16
C TYR A 95 -5.19 14.92 2.03
N ASP A 96 -3.95 15.34 1.77
CA ASP A 96 -3.30 16.42 2.51
C ASP A 96 -4.04 17.76 2.32
N GLU A 97 -4.44 18.07 1.09
CA GLU A 97 -5.21 19.28 0.78
C GLU A 97 -6.58 19.30 1.48
N LEU A 98 -7.28 18.17 1.52
CA LEU A 98 -8.65 18.08 2.05
C LEU A 98 -8.73 17.94 3.56
N LYS A 99 -7.79 17.23 4.18
CA LYS A 99 -7.84 16.83 5.59
C LYS A 99 -6.60 17.25 6.38
N GLY A 100 -5.48 17.53 5.70
CA GLY A 100 -4.16 17.66 6.30
C GLY A 100 -3.63 16.32 6.81
N ILE A 101 -2.42 15.94 6.44
CA ILE A 101 -1.74 14.77 7.02
C ILE A 101 -1.46 15.02 8.50
N ASP A 102 -1.84 14.09 9.37
CA ASP A 102 -1.53 14.16 10.80
C ASP A 102 -0.07 13.77 11.05
N TRP A 103 0.84 14.72 10.84
CA TRP A 103 2.27 14.54 11.07
C TRP A 103 2.64 14.48 12.56
N GLU A 104 1.75 14.89 13.46
CA GLU A 104 2.04 14.88 14.89
C GLU A 104 2.19 13.46 15.44
N TRP A 105 1.38 12.51 14.92
CA TRP A 105 1.41 11.13 15.37
C TRP A 105 1.35 10.16 14.21
N LEU A 106 2.48 9.52 13.95
CA LEU A 106 2.60 8.43 12.97
C LEU A 106 2.65 7.08 13.67
N SER A 107 2.31 6.03 12.94
CA SER A 107 2.40 4.66 13.41
C SER A 107 3.02 3.78 12.33
N GLY A 108 3.99 2.94 12.70
CA GLY A 108 4.65 2.02 11.79
C GLY A 108 4.52 0.57 12.27
N ASP A 109 4.35 -0.36 11.32
CA ASP A 109 4.29 -1.79 11.59
C ASP A 109 4.63 -2.62 10.35
N GLY A 110 5.10 -3.85 10.58
CA GLY A 110 5.38 -4.83 9.54
C GLY A 110 4.37 -5.97 9.53
N ALA A 111 3.82 -6.30 8.36
CA ALA A 111 2.93 -7.47 8.20
C ALA A 111 3.52 -8.49 7.23
N MET A 112 3.55 -9.74 7.65
CA MET A 112 4.01 -10.86 6.83
C MET A 112 2.85 -11.47 6.03
N ASN A 113 3.11 -11.74 4.75
CA ASN A 113 2.16 -12.35 3.83
C ASN A 113 2.78 -13.58 3.18
N LYS A 114 1.95 -14.58 2.86
CA LYS A 114 2.40 -15.76 2.12
C LYS A 114 2.82 -15.39 0.70
N ALA A 115 3.91 -16.01 0.22
CA ALA A 115 4.39 -15.87 -1.16
C ALA A 115 4.69 -17.27 -1.77
N PRO A 116 3.66 -18.08 -2.09
CA PRO A 116 3.84 -19.49 -2.46
C PRO A 116 4.72 -19.73 -3.69
N LEU A 117 4.77 -18.76 -4.60
CA LEU A 117 5.59 -18.84 -5.81
C LEU A 117 7.02 -18.34 -5.62
N ALA A 118 7.37 -17.93 -4.41
CA ALA A 118 8.68 -17.32 -4.10
C ALA A 118 9.01 -16.15 -5.05
N GLY A 119 10.28 -15.86 -5.28
CA GLY A 119 10.77 -14.78 -6.13
C GLY A 119 11.57 -13.74 -5.33
N GLU A 120 11.94 -12.65 -5.98
CA GLU A 120 12.67 -11.56 -5.35
C GLU A 120 11.89 -10.94 -4.18
N LYS A 121 12.59 -10.41 -3.18
CA LYS A 121 11.99 -9.84 -1.95
C LYS A 121 11.04 -10.83 -1.24
N THR A 122 11.36 -12.15 -1.29
CA THR A 122 10.72 -13.19 -0.47
C THR A 122 11.76 -13.89 0.40
N GLY A 123 11.32 -14.54 1.46
CA GLY A 123 12.18 -15.30 2.37
C GLY A 123 11.39 -16.21 3.30
N PRO A 124 12.05 -17.07 4.09
CA PRO A 124 11.37 -17.97 5.01
C PRO A 124 10.57 -17.17 6.06
N ASN A 125 9.29 -17.49 6.19
CA ASN A 125 8.41 -16.85 7.15
C ASN A 125 8.57 -17.54 8.54
N PRO A 126 9.08 -16.85 9.55
CA PRO A 126 9.32 -17.44 10.88
C PRO A 126 8.03 -17.84 11.60
N THR A 127 6.88 -17.28 11.23
CA THR A 127 5.58 -17.59 11.85
C THR A 127 4.76 -18.63 11.06
N ASP A 128 5.21 -19.07 9.88
CA ASP A 128 4.54 -20.07 9.02
C ASP A 128 5.50 -21.20 8.62
N ARG A 129 6.17 -21.82 9.58
CA ARG A 129 7.04 -22.98 9.39
C ARG A 129 8.07 -22.79 8.26
N ALA A 130 8.67 -21.61 8.19
CA ALA A 130 9.66 -21.23 7.19
C ALA A 130 9.18 -21.32 5.73
N LYS A 131 7.88 -21.38 5.48
CA LYS A 131 7.35 -21.26 4.11
C LYS A 131 7.69 -19.90 3.53
N SER A 132 7.80 -19.83 2.19
CA SER A 132 8.11 -18.58 1.51
C SER A 132 7.05 -17.49 1.82
N GLY A 133 7.53 -16.34 2.24
CA GLY A 133 6.71 -15.19 2.58
C GLY A 133 7.37 -13.87 2.16
N THR A 134 6.57 -12.84 2.13
CA THR A 134 7.00 -11.45 1.94
C THR A 134 6.53 -10.61 3.11
N LYS A 135 7.26 -9.57 3.44
CA LYS A 135 6.91 -8.58 4.47
C LYS A 135 6.61 -7.26 3.79
N ARG A 136 5.56 -6.60 4.22
CA ARG A 136 5.27 -5.20 3.90
C ARG A 136 5.37 -4.37 5.17
N SER A 137 6.22 -3.35 5.15
CA SER A 137 6.35 -2.36 6.20
C SER A 137 5.56 -1.13 5.80
N LEU A 138 4.70 -0.64 6.68
CA LEU A 138 3.89 0.55 6.47
C LEU A 138 4.20 1.61 7.51
N LEU A 139 4.15 2.87 7.08
CA LEU A 139 4.04 4.03 7.95
C LEU A 139 2.72 4.74 7.63
N VAL A 140 1.94 5.03 8.65
CA VAL A 140 0.61 5.66 8.51
C VAL A 140 0.49 6.88 9.42
N ASP A 141 -0.36 7.83 9.05
CA ASP A 141 -0.71 8.96 9.91
C ASP A 141 -1.72 8.56 11.01
N GLY A 142 -2.07 9.49 11.88
CA GLY A 142 -3.00 9.27 12.99
C GLY A 142 -4.41 8.83 12.58
N ARG A 143 -4.80 9.02 11.31
CA ARG A 143 -6.08 8.57 10.76
C ARG A 143 -5.98 7.24 10.00
N GLY A 144 -4.77 6.75 9.74
CA GLY A 144 -4.50 5.50 9.03
C GLY A 144 -4.31 5.67 7.53
N ALA A 145 -4.12 6.90 7.04
CA ALA A 145 -3.65 7.11 5.68
C ALA A 145 -2.22 6.59 5.56
N ALA A 146 -1.97 5.76 4.55
CA ALA A 146 -0.66 5.16 4.34
C ALA A 146 0.27 6.17 3.67
N LEU A 147 1.34 6.53 4.39
CA LEU A 147 2.34 7.50 3.97
C LEU A 147 3.58 6.85 3.36
N GLY A 148 4.02 5.71 3.90
CA GLY A 148 5.22 5.02 3.47
C GLY A 148 5.01 3.52 3.34
N LEU A 149 5.72 2.89 2.40
CA LEU A 149 5.66 1.46 2.10
C LEU A 149 7.04 0.92 1.73
N ALA A 150 7.49 -0.14 2.39
CA ALA A 150 8.60 -0.95 1.93
C ALA A 150 8.21 -2.44 1.87
N VAL A 151 8.86 -3.20 0.98
CA VAL A 151 8.59 -4.63 0.78
C VAL A 151 9.90 -5.41 0.78
N SER A 152 9.95 -6.49 1.56
CA SER A 152 11.11 -7.39 1.64
C SER A 152 10.72 -8.84 1.91
N GLY A 153 11.69 -9.73 2.08
CA GLY A 153 11.46 -11.10 2.53
C GLY A 153 10.90 -11.14 3.97
N ALA A 154 10.06 -12.14 4.27
CA ALA A 154 9.43 -12.28 5.58
C ALA A 154 10.44 -12.45 6.73
N ASN A 155 11.64 -12.95 6.45
CA ASN A 155 12.72 -13.14 7.41
C ASN A 155 13.52 -11.86 7.74
N VAL A 156 13.30 -10.77 7.01
CA VAL A 156 13.98 -9.50 7.28
C VAL A 156 13.38 -8.86 8.54
N ASN A 157 14.21 -8.41 9.45
CA ASN A 157 13.75 -7.75 10.66
C ASN A 157 13.09 -6.41 10.34
N ASP A 158 12.04 -6.05 11.07
CA ASP A 158 11.21 -4.88 10.82
C ASP A 158 12.01 -3.57 10.87
N PHE A 159 12.96 -3.43 11.83
CA PHE A 159 13.76 -2.22 11.93
C PHE A 159 14.64 -1.95 10.69
N LYS A 160 15.08 -3.02 9.97
CA LYS A 160 15.87 -2.88 8.75
C LYS A 160 15.09 -2.27 7.58
N LEU A 161 13.78 -2.36 7.63
CA LEU A 161 12.89 -1.77 6.61
C LEU A 161 12.46 -0.34 6.95
N LEU A 162 12.76 0.12 8.17
CA LEU A 162 12.28 1.41 8.66
C LEU A 162 12.78 2.58 7.80
N ARG A 163 14.06 2.58 7.41
CA ARG A 163 14.63 3.61 6.52
C ARG A 163 13.90 3.64 5.18
N GLU A 164 13.85 2.50 4.47
CA GLU A 164 13.17 2.39 3.17
C GLU A 164 11.70 2.83 3.27
N THR A 165 11.04 2.50 4.39
CA THR A 165 9.63 2.89 4.61
C THR A 165 9.48 4.41 4.77
N ILE A 166 10.37 5.07 5.52
CA ILE A 166 10.33 6.53 5.70
C ILE A 166 10.70 7.25 4.40
N GLU A 167 11.74 6.80 3.71
CA GLU A 167 12.22 7.39 2.45
C GLU A 167 11.22 7.22 1.29
N SER A 168 10.31 6.23 1.39
CA SER A 168 9.27 5.99 0.40
C SER A 168 8.08 6.96 0.48
N ILE A 169 8.06 7.88 1.46
CA ILE A 169 6.99 8.89 1.59
C ILE A 169 7.00 9.80 0.35
N PRO A 170 5.93 9.82 -0.46
CA PRO A 170 5.96 10.49 -1.75
C PRO A 170 5.56 11.98 -1.71
N VAL A 171 5.27 12.51 -0.53
CA VAL A 171 4.86 13.90 -0.31
C VAL A 171 5.85 14.62 0.57
N ASP A 172 5.93 15.94 0.43
CA ASP A 172 6.81 16.76 1.25
C ASP A 172 6.39 16.71 2.71
N ARG A 173 7.34 16.31 3.55
CA ARG A 173 7.15 16.27 4.99
C ARG A 173 7.59 17.61 5.61
N PRO A 174 6.73 18.28 6.39
CA PRO A 174 7.13 19.50 7.07
C PRO A 174 8.26 19.21 8.08
N ARG A 175 9.20 20.14 8.21
CA ARG A 175 10.28 20.01 9.20
C ARG A 175 9.70 20.02 10.62
N PRO A 176 10.07 19.05 11.48
CA PRO A 176 9.66 19.08 12.88
C PRO A 176 10.25 20.29 13.60
N THR A 177 9.49 20.87 14.51
CA THR A 177 9.92 21.98 15.37
C THR A 177 9.63 21.65 16.83
N ARG A 178 10.18 22.44 17.78
CA ARG A 178 9.88 22.27 19.20
C ARG A 178 8.40 22.40 19.53
N GLN A 179 7.63 23.15 18.74
CA GLN A 179 6.18 23.35 18.91
C GLN A 179 5.35 22.33 18.12
N ARG A 180 5.93 21.70 17.10
CA ARG A 180 5.30 20.69 16.24
C ARG A 180 6.20 19.46 16.15
N LEU A 181 6.21 18.69 17.23
CA LEU A 181 6.91 17.42 17.28
C LEU A 181 6.22 16.41 16.35
N GLN A 182 7.02 15.53 15.75
CA GLN A 182 6.52 14.41 14.97
C GLN A 182 6.88 13.12 15.70
N ASN A 183 5.87 12.40 16.14
CA ASN A 183 6.00 11.22 16.97
C ASN A 183 5.76 9.97 16.11
N VAL A 184 6.57 8.94 16.28
CA VAL A 184 6.39 7.64 15.61
C VAL A 184 6.19 6.55 16.66
N CYS A 185 5.04 5.88 16.60
CA CYS A 185 4.72 4.73 17.44
C CYS A 185 5.10 3.44 16.71
N LEU A 186 6.00 2.66 17.29
CA LEU A 186 6.43 1.36 16.78
C LEU A 186 6.26 0.29 17.85
N ASP A 187 6.23 -0.98 17.44
CA ASP A 187 6.15 -2.09 18.36
C ASP A 187 7.53 -2.45 18.96
N LYS A 188 7.57 -3.43 19.88
CA LYS A 188 8.81 -3.91 20.49
C LYS A 188 9.78 -4.54 19.49
N GLY A 189 9.32 -4.98 18.33
CA GLY A 189 10.18 -5.50 17.27
C GLY A 189 11.16 -4.46 16.71
N TYR A 190 10.92 -3.18 17.00
CA TYR A 190 11.79 -2.06 16.65
C TYR A 190 12.63 -1.55 17.82
N ASP A 191 12.67 -2.23 18.97
CA ASP A 191 13.41 -1.80 20.17
C ASP A 191 14.91 -2.08 20.05
N TYR A 192 15.55 -1.36 19.15
CA TYR A 192 16.97 -1.33 18.85
C TYR A 192 17.48 0.11 18.90
N ASP A 193 18.72 0.30 19.32
CA ASP A 193 19.33 1.63 19.36
C ASP A 193 19.43 2.23 17.95
N GLU A 194 19.76 1.41 16.96
CA GLU A 194 19.84 1.81 15.55
C GLU A 194 18.49 2.33 15.01
N ALA A 195 17.38 1.77 15.48
CA ALA A 195 16.05 2.26 15.08
C ALA A 195 15.74 3.63 15.71
N ARG A 196 16.19 3.85 16.96
CA ARG A 196 16.02 5.14 17.65
C ARG A 196 16.91 6.22 17.03
N GLU A 197 18.16 5.88 16.72
CA GLU A 197 19.10 6.77 16.03
C GLU A 197 18.57 7.15 14.64
N LEU A 198 18.07 6.17 13.88
CA LEU A 198 17.44 6.42 12.58
C LEU A 198 16.25 7.38 12.68
N LEU A 199 15.35 7.16 13.65
CA LEU A 199 14.21 8.05 13.84
C LEU A 199 14.66 9.47 14.23
N ALA A 200 15.68 9.59 15.05
CA ALA A 200 16.27 10.88 15.43
C ALA A 200 16.93 11.58 14.23
N GLU A 201 17.63 10.83 13.34
CA GLU A 201 18.17 11.35 12.07
C GLU A 201 17.09 12.00 11.21
N PHE A 202 15.92 11.36 11.12
CA PHE A 202 14.76 11.92 10.42
C PHE A 202 13.99 12.96 11.25
N GLY A 203 14.42 13.27 12.48
CA GLY A 203 13.78 14.25 13.36
C GLY A 203 12.47 13.77 13.98
N PHE A 204 12.27 12.46 14.07
CA PHE A 204 11.11 11.87 14.77
C PHE A 204 11.41 11.64 16.25
N THR A 205 10.39 11.76 17.08
CA THR A 205 10.40 11.28 18.45
C THR A 205 9.90 9.84 18.50
N ALA A 206 10.78 8.91 18.89
CA ALA A 206 10.49 7.49 18.94
C ALA A 206 9.60 7.12 20.15
N HIS A 207 8.50 6.42 19.92
CA HIS A 207 7.65 5.83 20.94
C HIS A 207 7.64 4.30 20.77
N ILE A 208 8.70 3.66 21.26
CA ILE A 208 8.89 2.20 21.23
C ILE A 208 8.78 1.70 22.65
N ARG A 209 7.71 1.00 23.01
CA ARG A 209 7.45 0.54 24.40
C ARG A 209 7.32 -0.96 24.49
N SER A 210 7.83 -1.51 25.58
CA SER A 210 7.59 -2.91 25.91
C SER A 210 6.11 -3.15 26.24
N ARG A 211 5.59 -4.36 25.93
CA ARG A 211 4.19 -4.71 26.23
C ARG A 211 3.80 -4.48 27.69
N GLY A 212 4.73 -4.73 28.66
CA GLY A 212 4.48 -4.53 30.08
C GLY A 212 4.33 -3.06 30.48
N GLU A 213 5.09 -2.14 29.89
CA GLU A 213 4.99 -0.70 30.14
C GLU A 213 3.70 -0.12 29.56
N GLU A 214 3.33 -0.55 28.34
CA GLU A 214 2.10 -0.15 27.68
C GLU A 214 0.86 -0.58 28.48
N ALA A 215 0.82 -1.83 28.95
CA ALA A 215 -0.25 -2.33 29.79
C ALA A 215 -0.40 -1.56 31.11
N ARG A 216 0.72 -1.20 31.77
CA ARG A 216 0.73 -0.39 32.99
C ARG A 216 0.21 1.04 32.76
N LEU A 217 0.52 1.64 31.59
CA LEU A 217 0.05 2.98 31.26
C LEU A 217 -1.43 2.99 30.86
N LEU A 218 -1.89 1.96 30.14
CA LEU A 218 -3.31 1.76 29.84
C LEU A 218 -4.14 1.61 31.13
N ALA A 219 -3.62 0.87 32.12
CA ALA A 219 -4.27 0.69 33.43
C ALA A 219 -4.29 1.99 34.27
N ARG A 220 -3.29 2.85 34.13
CA ARG A 220 -3.15 4.07 34.95
C ARG A 220 -3.82 5.31 34.37
N ARG A 221 -4.08 5.38 33.06
CA ARG A 221 -4.63 6.54 32.38
C ARG A 221 -5.82 6.15 31.51
N ALA A 222 -7.04 6.40 31.97
CA ALA A 222 -8.29 6.09 31.26
C ALA A 222 -8.41 6.69 29.84
N ARG A 223 -7.56 7.66 29.47
CA ARG A 223 -7.52 8.29 28.15
C ARG A 223 -6.28 7.89 27.32
N TYR A 224 -5.40 7.06 27.83
CA TYR A 224 -4.24 6.61 27.07
C TYR A 224 -4.66 5.55 26.05
N ARG A 225 -4.44 5.80 24.77
CA ARG A 225 -4.63 4.83 23.69
C ARG A 225 -3.26 4.53 23.07
N ALA A 226 -2.91 3.25 23.01
CA ALA A 226 -1.77 2.82 22.21
C ALA A 226 -2.06 3.16 20.75
N ARG A 227 -1.24 4.03 20.13
CA ARG A 227 -1.53 4.51 18.77
C ARG A 227 -1.17 3.50 17.67
N ARG A 228 -0.46 2.41 18.00
CA ARG A 228 -0.10 1.33 17.06
C ARG A 228 -1.28 0.69 16.34
N TRP A 229 -2.44 0.58 17.02
CA TRP A 229 -3.63 0.01 16.42
C TRP A 229 -4.04 0.67 15.10
N VAL A 230 -3.58 1.90 14.84
CA VAL A 230 -3.89 2.61 13.61
C VAL A 230 -3.23 1.93 12.41
N CYS A 231 -1.95 1.55 12.53
CA CYS A 231 -1.25 0.81 11.48
C CYS A 231 -1.81 -0.61 11.30
N GLU A 232 -2.09 -1.31 12.41
CA GLU A 232 -2.74 -2.64 12.40
C GLU A 232 -4.10 -2.58 11.66
N ARG A 233 -4.88 -1.53 11.91
CA ARG A 233 -6.16 -1.26 11.21
C ARG A 233 -5.94 -1.08 9.71
N THR A 234 -4.93 -0.32 9.30
CA THR A 234 -4.61 -0.09 7.89
C THR A 234 -4.17 -1.40 7.22
N HIS A 235 -3.36 -2.23 7.89
CA HIS A 235 -3.07 -3.59 7.43
C HIS A 235 -4.34 -4.43 7.25
N SER A 236 -5.30 -4.32 8.20
CA SER A 236 -6.60 -4.99 8.10
C SER A 236 -7.40 -4.52 6.88
N TRP A 237 -7.38 -3.21 6.57
CA TRP A 237 -8.01 -2.68 5.36
C TRP A 237 -7.36 -3.21 4.09
N LEU A 238 -6.01 -3.25 4.04
CA LEU A 238 -5.28 -3.85 2.92
C LEU A 238 -5.60 -5.34 2.74
N ASN A 239 -5.84 -6.08 3.81
CA ASN A 239 -6.19 -7.50 3.75
C ASN A 239 -7.56 -7.77 3.10
N ARG A 240 -8.41 -6.74 2.95
CA ARG A 240 -9.67 -6.83 2.18
C ARG A 240 -9.42 -6.90 0.67
N PHE A 241 -8.26 -6.44 0.21
CA PHE A 241 -7.81 -6.60 -1.16
C PHE A 241 -7.13 -7.96 -1.31
N ARG A 242 -7.89 -8.97 -1.71
CA ARG A 242 -7.45 -10.37 -1.75
C ARG A 242 -6.23 -10.60 -2.64
N GLY A 243 -6.05 -9.76 -3.68
CA GLY A 243 -4.89 -9.81 -4.57
C GLY A 243 -3.55 -9.48 -3.93
N VAL A 244 -3.55 -8.77 -2.77
CA VAL A 244 -2.34 -8.47 -1.98
C VAL A 244 -2.27 -9.22 -0.66
N LEU A 245 -3.31 -9.99 -0.29
CA LEU A 245 -3.30 -10.82 0.92
C LEU A 245 -2.31 -11.99 0.81
N ILE A 246 -2.22 -12.59 -0.37
CA ILE A 246 -1.23 -13.61 -0.73
C ILE A 246 -0.50 -13.10 -1.97
N ARG A 247 0.83 -13.08 -1.90
CA ARG A 247 1.65 -12.65 -3.02
C ARG A 247 1.81 -13.77 -4.04
N TRP A 248 1.09 -13.70 -5.13
CA TRP A 248 1.21 -14.61 -6.28
C TRP A 248 2.18 -14.10 -7.35
N CYS A 249 2.66 -12.86 -7.24
CA CYS A 249 3.60 -12.26 -8.18
C CYS A 249 5.04 -12.62 -7.81
N LYS A 250 5.79 -13.28 -8.72
CA LYS A 250 7.23 -13.52 -8.54
C LYS A 250 8.02 -12.21 -8.57
N LYS A 251 7.68 -11.31 -9.51
CA LYS A 251 8.29 -10.01 -9.67
C LYS A 251 7.82 -9.07 -8.56
N PRO A 252 8.74 -8.44 -7.78
CA PRO A 252 8.37 -7.55 -6.69
C PRO A 252 7.64 -6.30 -7.16
N GLU A 253 8.01 -5.73 -8.32
CA GLU A 253 7.38 -4.55 -8.89
C GLU A 253 5.88 -4.76 -9.16
N ASN A 254 5.47 -5.95 -9.56
CA ASN A 254 4.06 -6.29 -9.76
C ASN A 254 3.28 -6.31 -8.43
N TYR A 255 3.90 -6.84 -7.37
CA TYR A 255 3.27 -6.85 -6.06
C TYR A 255 3.18 -5.44 -5.46
N VAL A 256 4.25 -4.65 -5.59
CA VAL A 256 4.30 -3.25 -5.15
C VAL A 256 3.28 -2.40 -5.90
N ALA A 257 3.13 -2.59 -7.22
CA ALA A 257 2.11 -1.91 -8.02
C ALA A 257 0.67 -2.19 -7.53
N LEU A 258 0.37 -3.45 -7.20
CA LEU A 258 -0.93 -3.82 -6.59
C LEU A 258 -1.10 -3.20 -5.19
N LEU A 259 -0.03 -3.12 -4.40
CA LEU A 259 -0.06 -2.45 -3.10
C LEU A 259 -0.31 -0.95 -3.27
N HIS A 260 0.36 -0.26 -4.18
CA HIS A 260 0.12 1.16 -4.45
C HIS A 260 -1.34 1.43 -4.84
N LEU A 261 -1.91 0.61 -5.72
CA LEU A 261 -3.34 0.72 -6.09
C LEU A 261 -4.26 0.47 -4.89
N ALA A 262 -3.95 -0.51 -4.04
CA ALA A 262 -4.72 -0.78 -2.82
C ALA A 262 -4.61 0.39 -1.82
N LEU A 263 -3.40 0.95 -1.63
CA LEU A 263 -3.16 2.12 -0.77
C LEU A 263 -3.87 3.38 -1.29
N THR A 264 -3.92 3.58 -2.62
CA THR A 264 -4.74 4.64 -3.23
C THR A 264 -6.20 4.50 -2.80
N CYS A 265 -6.77 3.29 -2.89
CA CYS A 265 -8.15 3.04 -2.45
C CYS A 265 -8.34 3.29 -0.95
N VAL A 266 -7.37 2.89 -0.11
CA VAL A 266 -7.43 3.12 1.34
C VAL A 266 -7.37 4.60 1.66
N ASN A 267 -6.43 5.34 1.05
CA ASN A 267 -6.27 6.77 1.30
C ASN A 267 -7.48 7.57 0.84
N HIS A 268 -8.08 7.22 -0.32
CA HIS A 268 -9.35 7.82 -0.75
C HIS A 268 -10.49 7.55 0.26
N ALA A 269 -10.55 6.35 0.85
CA ALA A 269 -11.54 6.04 1.88
C ALA A 269 -11.32 6.88 3.15
N VAL A 270 -10.08 7.04 3.60
CA VAL A 270 -9.71 7.87 4.75
C VAL A 270 -10.01 9.36 4.48
N ALA A 271 -9.79 9.83 3.25
CA ALA A 271 -10.13 11.18 2.81
C ALA A 271 -11.65 11.43 2.75
N GLY A 272 -12.47 10.37 2.72
CA GLY A 272 -13.93 10.49 2.51
C GLY A 272 -14.31 10.63 1.03
N LEU A 273 -13.43 10.26 0.13
CA LEU A 273 -13.59 10.37 -1.34
C LEU A 273 -14.16 9.09 -1.98
N SER A 274 -14.41 8.06 -1.19
CA SER A 274 -15.04 6.82 -1.64
C SER A 274 -16.54 7.05 -1.78
N GLY A 275 -17.00 7.35 -3.00
CA GLY A 275 -18.42 7.32 -3.37
C GLY A 275 -18.86 5.90 -3.70
#